data_ec7e710ba2d1fd0d4ff6ca0f82cba2f2
#
_entry.id   ec7e710ba2d1fd0d4ff6ca0f82cba2f2
#
_cell.length_a   1.000
_cell.length_b   1.000
_cell.length_c   1.000
_cell.angle_alpha   90.00
_cell.angle_beta   90.00
_cell.angle_gamma   90.00
#
_symmetry.space_group_name_H-M   'P 1'
#
loop_
_entity.id
_entity.type
_entity.pdbx_description
1 polymer ?
#
loop_
_entity_poly.entity_id
_entity_poly.type
_entity_poly.pdbx_seq_one_letter_code
_entity_poly.pdbx_strand_id
1 'polypeptide(L)'
;MDSQPSRISIDDSPNRLKVVGVVDSHTASQLRDAIIAHGHTDDDLVLDLADVEFIDSSGLRIIVNAHSELEAASRRLVLTNTSSAVTRLLEITGLHEHLHVH
;
A
#
# COMPACT_ATOMS: atom_id res chain seq x y z
N MET A 1 1.60 -16.38 -23.74
CA MET A 1 1.25 -15.79 -23.29
C MET A 1 1.13 -15.65 -22.09
N ASP A 2 1.25 -15.21 -21.56
CA ASP A 2 1.26 -15.18 -20.41
C ASP A 2 0.31 -14.60 -19.82
N SER A 3 -0.41 -15.08 -19.34
CA SER A 3 -1.40 -14.54 -18.67
C SER A 3 -0.99 -14.35 -17.32
N GLN A 4 -0.84 -13.19 -16.88
CA GLN A 4 -0.55 -12.87 -15.51
C GLN A 4 -1.84 -12.57 -14.84
N PRO A 5 -2.40 -13.44 -14.05
CA PRO A 5 -3.66 -13.17 -13.36
C PRO A 5 -3.52 -12.04 -12.35
N SER A 6 -2.33 -11.85 -11.81
CA SER A 6 -2.09 -10.81 -10.81
C SER A 6 -0.95 -9.93 -11.26
N ARG A 7 -1.18 -8.64 -11.32
CA ARG A 7 -0.16 -7.69 -11.73
C ARG A 7 -0.23 -6.45 -10.87
N ILE A 8 0.94 -5.91 -10.60
CA ILE A 8 1.07 -4.66 -9.88
C ILE A 8 2.11 -3.83 -10.61
N SER A 9 1.88 -2.54 -10.64
CA SER A 9 2.83 -1.59 -11.17
C SER A 9 3.03 -0.52 -10.10
N ILE A 10 4.26 -0.13 -9.85
CA ILE A 10 4.57 0.84 -8.82
C ILE A 10 5.37 1.95 -9.45
N ASP A 11 4.81 3.16 -9.36
CA ASP A 11 5.46 4.35 -9.85
C ASP A 11 6.09 5.04 -8.64
N ASP A 12 7.40 5.13 -8.67
CA ASP A 12 8.21 5.47 -7.52
C ASP A 12 8.66 6.92 -7.66
N SER A 13 8.27 7.75 -6.71
CA SER A 13 8.70 9.14 -6.61
C SER A 13 9.21 9.39 -5.21
N PRO A 14 9.94 10.46 -4.97
CA PRO A 14 10.40 10.75 -3.62
C PRO A 14 9.21 10.82 -2.65
N ASN A 15 9.25 9.99 -1.62
CA ASN A 15 8.26 9.92 -0.55
C ASN A 15 6.84 9.57 -1.02
N ARG A 16 6.70 9.06 -2.24
CA ARG A 16 5.37 8.73 -2.76
C ARG A 16 5.47 7.51 -3.66
N LEU A 17 4.59 6.55 -3.44
CA LEU A 17 4.46 5.37 -4.29
C LEU A 17 3.05 5.33 -4.84
N LYS A 18 2.92 5.28 -6.15
CA LYS A 18 1.64 5.07 -6.79
C LYS A 18 1.53 3.59 -7.15
N VAL A 19 0.51 2.93 -6.61
CA VAL A 19 0.30 1.49 -6.80
C VAL A 19 -0.86 1.31 -7.76
N VAL A 20 -0.64 0.51 -8.81
CA VAL A 20 -1.64 0.27 -9.85
C VAL A 20 -1.84 -1.22 -10.00
N GLY A 21 -3.07 -1.66 -10.04
CA GLY A 21 -3.40 -3.03 -10.38
C GLY A 21 -3.92 -3.85 -9.23
N VAL A 22 -3.44 -5.07 -9.12
CA VAL A 22 -3.96 -6.07 -8.18
C VAL A 22 -2.93 -6.34 -7.09
N VAL A 23 -3.36 -6.18 -5.83
CA VAL A 23 -2.50 -6.44 -4.68
C VAL A 23 -3.04 -7.67 -3.95
N ASP A 24 -2.42 -8.81 -4.22
CA ASP A 24 -2.82 -10.09 -3.63
C ASP A 24 -1.58 -10.85 -3.18
N SER A 25 -1.74 -12.14 -2.86
CA SER A 25 -0.63 -12.94 -2.35
C SER A 25 0.53 -13.05 -3.33
N HIS A 26 0.29 -12.88 -4.64
CA HIS A 26 1.34 -12.97 -5.65
C HIS A 26 2.12 -11.67 -5.79
N THR A 27 1.50 -10.54 -5.49
CA THR A 27 2.10 -9.23 -5.70
C THR A 27 2.46 -8.50 -4.42
N ALA A 28 1.99 -9.01 -3.28
CA ALA A 28 2.22 -8.33 -1.99
C ALA A 28 3.70 -8.09 -1.71
N SER A 29 4.56 -9.05 -2.07
CA SER A 29 6.00 -8.90 -1.84
C SER A 29 6.59 -7.75 -2.66
N GLN A 30 6.04 -7.50 -3.85
CA GLN A 30 6.51 -6.37 -4.67
C GLN A 30 6.18 -5.04 -4.00
N LEU A 31 4.99 -4.96 -3.41
CA LEU A 31 4.61 -3.76 -2.66
C LEU A 31 5.51 -3.59 -1.44
N ARG A 32 5.75 -4.68 -0.71
CA ARG A 32 6.63 -4.64 0.46
C ARG A 32 8.02 -4.17 0.08
N ASP A 33 8.58 -4.71 -0.99
CA ASP A 33 9.93 -4.35 -1.42
C ASP A 33 10.02 -2.88 -1.80
N ALA A 34 8.98 -2.36 -2.46
CA ALA A 34 8.94 -0.96 -2.83
C ALA A 34 8.89 -0.06 -1.60
N ILE A 35 8.11 -0.45 -0.59
CA ILE A 35 8.03 0.32 0.67
C ILE A 35 9.38 0.30 1.37
N ILE A 36 10.03 -0.86 1.43
CA ILE A 36 11.34 -0.98 2.07
C ILE A 36 12.37 -0.10 1.36
N ALA A 37 12.29 -0.02 0.04
CA ALA A 37 13.22 0.81 -0.73
C ALA A 37 13.11 2.29 -0.37
N HIS A 38 11.98 2.72 0.19
CA HIS A 38 11.80 4.09 0.67
C HIS A 38 12.12 4.24 2.15
N GLY A 39 12.68 3.21 2.77
CA GLY A 39 12.92 3.19 4.20
C GLY A 39 14.09 4.04 4.68
N HIS A 40 14.80 4.68 3.76
CA HIS A 40 16.02 5.39 4.11
C HIS A 40 15.83 6.90 4.30
N THR A 41 14.60 7.39 4.21
CA THR A 41 14.32 8.80 4.41
C THR A 41 13.71 9.00 5.79
N ASP A 42 13.71 10.24 6.26
CA ASP A 42 13.05 10.58 7.52
C ASP A 42 11.66 11.12 7.29
N ASP A 43 11.22 11.21 6.04
CA ASP A 43 9.93 11.78 5.70
C ASP A 43 8.83 10.75 5.73
N ASP A 44 7.61 11.22 5.81
CA ASP A 44 6.44 10.35 5.69
C ASP A 44 6.40 9.73 4.29
N LEU A 45 5.81 8.56 4.19
CA LEU A 45 5.64 7.89 2.91
C LEU A 45 4.16 7.93 2.54
N VAL A 46 3.88 8.36 1.32
CA VAL A 46 2.52 8.42 0.80
C VAL A 46 2.30 7.29 -0.19
N LEU A 47 1.24 6.51 0.04
CA LEU A 47 0.81 5.50 -0.93
C LEU A 47 -0.43 6.04 -1.64
N ASP A 48 -0.31 6.21 -2.95
CA ASP A 48 -1.43 6.61 -3.80
C ASP A 48 -2.09 5.34 -4.33
N LEU A 49 -3.31 5.09 -3.91
CA LEU A 49 -4.01 3.84 -4.18
C LEU A 49 -5.21 4.02 -5.10
N ALA A 50 -5.24 5.11 -5.86
CA ALA A 50 -6.37 5.42 -6.72
C ALA A 50 -6.65 4.35 -7.78
N ASP A 51 -5.59 3.72 -8.27
CA ASP A 51 -5.70 2.77 -9.37
C ASP A 51 -5.52 1.32 -8.93
N VAL A 52 -5.71 1.03 -7.65
CA VAL A 52 -5.71 -0.34 -7.14
C VAL A 52 -7.08 -0.94 -7.45
N GLU A 53 -7.09 -1.94 -8.33
CA GLU A 53 -8.32 -2.57 -8.79
C GLU A 53 -8.83 -3.61 -7.80
N PHE A 54 -7.92 -4.25 -7.09
CA PHE A 54 -8.24 -5.30 -6.14
C PHE A 54 -7.17 -5.34 -5.07
N ILE A 55 -7.59 -5.59 -3.84
CA ILE A 55 -6.67 -5.80 -2.73
C ILE A 55 -7.31 -6.84 -1.81
N ASP A 56 -6.51 -7.80 -1.35
CA ASP A 56 -6.98 -8.79 -0.38
C ASP A 56 -6.20 -8.62 0.94
N SER A 57 -6.42 -9.57 1.84
CA SER A 57 -5.81 -9.51 3.16
C SER A 57 -4.28 -9.59 3.11
N SER A 58 -3.73 -10.23 2.07
CA SER A 58 -2.26 -10.29 1.92
C SER A 58 -1.69 -8.90 1.67
N GLY A 59 -2.34 -8.14 0.77
CA GLY A 59 -1.91 -6.77 0.50
C GLY A 59 -2.12 -5.87 1.69
N LEU A 60 -3.27 -6.02 2.34
CA LEU A 60 -3.58 -5.19 3.51
C LEU A 60 -2.58 -5.42 4.63
N ARG A 61 -2.15 -6.67 4.82
CA ARG A 61 -1.15 -6.99 5.84
C ARG A 61 0.16 -6.23 5.61
N ILE A 62 0.58 -6.12 4.35
CA ILE A 62 1.79 -5.37 4.02
C ILE A 62 1.63 -3.91 4.42
N ILE A 63 0.47 -3.33 4.16
CA ILE A 63 0.21 -1.94 4.51
C ILE A 63 0.21 -1.75 6.03
N VAL A 64 -0.43 -2.66 6.76
CA VAL A 64 -0.49 -2.58 8.23
C VAL A 64 0.90 -2.71 8.83
N ASN A 65 1.69 -3.66 8.34
CA ASN A 65 3.05 -3.84 8.85
C ASN A 65 3.91 -2.62 8.56
N ALA A 66 3.77 -2.04 7.36
CA ALA A 66 4.52 -0.84 7.01
C ALA A 66 4.11 0.35 7.89
N HIS A 67 2.82 0.47 8.18
CA HIS A 67 2.33 1.50 9.08
C HIS A 67 3.02 1.38 10.45
N SER A 68 3.05 0.17 11.00
CA SER A 68 3.65 -0.05 12.31
C SER A 68 5.14 0.25 12.32
N GLU A 69 5.84 -0.17 11.28
CA GLU A 69 7.29 0.05 11.18
C GLU A 69 7.64 1.52 11.04
N LEU A 70 6.86 2.25 10.25
CA LEU A 70 7.10 3.67 10.06
C LEU A 70 6.77 4.45 11.34
N GLU A 71 5.69 4.08 12.03
CA GLU A 71 5.35 4.70 13.30
C GLU A 71 6.46 4.51 14.32
N ALA A 72 7.05 3.32 14.36
CA ALA A 72 8.16 3.02 15.25
C ALA A 72 9.38 3.88 14.95
N ALA A 73 9.50 4.36 13.72
CA ALA A 73 10.58 5.24 13.29
C ALA A 73 10.18 6.71 13.32
N SER A 74 9.07 7.04 13.97
CA SER A 74 8.51 8.39 14.05
C SER A 74 8.17 8.97 12.67
N ARG A 75 7.73 8.08 11.79
CA ARG A 75 7.29 8.46 10.44
C ARG A 75 5.85 7.99 10.25
N ARG A 76 5.21 8.46 9.21
CA ARG A 76 3.83 8.06 8.91
C ARG A 76 3.74 7.42 7.54
N LEU A 77 2.88 6.41 7.46
CA LEU A 77 2.45 5.89 6.17
C LEU A 77 1.07 6.49 5.92
N VAL A 78 0.94 7.27 4.85
CA VAL A 78 -0.30 7.96 4.53
C VAL A 78 -0.90 7.33 3.28
N LEU A 79 -2.13 6.85 3.38
CA LEU A 79 -2.85 6.29 2.24
C LEU A 79 -3.69 7.41 1.63
N THR A 80 -3.54 7.64 0.34
CA THR A 80 -4.26 8.71 -0.33
C THR A 80 -4.96 8.19 -1.57
N ASN A 81 -6.06 8.85 -1.94
CA ASN A 81 -6.83 8.52 -3.14
C ASN A 81 -7.26 7.05 -3.17
N THR A 82 -7.70 6.53 -2.02
CA THR A 82 -8.04 5.11 -1.96
C THR A 82 -9.14 4.76 -2.95
N SER A 83 -8.91 3.73 -3.77
CA SER A 83 -9.91 3.24 -4.70
C SER A 83 -11.07 2.64 -3.93
N SER A 84 -12.18 2.37 -4.63
CA SER A 84 -13.33 1.75 -3.98
C SER A 84 -12.98 0.38 -3.39
N ALA A 85 -12.11 -0.37 -4.06
CA ALA A 85 -11.67 -1.68 -3.55
C ALA A 85 -10.93 -1.52 -2.24
N VAL A 86 -10.02 -0.57 -2.15
CA VAL A 86 -9.26 -0.32 -0.93
C VAL A 86 -10.16 0.21 0.17
N THR A 87 -10.98 1.20 -0.15
CA THR A 87 -11.89 1.80 0.81
C THR A 87 -12.80 0.75 1.43
N ARG A 88 -13.35 -0.13 0.59
CA ARG A 88 -14.26 -1.17 1.07
C ARG A 88 -13.55 -2.11 2.05
N LEU A 89 -12.35 -2.55 1.70
CA LEU A 89 -11.63 -3.47 2.57
C LEU A 89 -11.26 -2.81 3.90
N LEU A 90 -10.85 -1.55 3.85
CA LEU A 90 -10.55 -0.81 5.08
C LEU A 90 -11.78 -0.67 5.97
N GLU A 91 -12.95 -0.43 5.38
CA GLU A 91 -14.19 -0.32 6.14
C GLU A 91 -14.60 -1.65 6.75
N ILE A 92 -14.52 -2.72 5.96
CA ILE A 92 -14.92 -4.05 6.44
C ILE A 92 -14.05 -4.47 7.62
N THR A 93 -12.76 -4.16 7.57
CA THR A 93 -11.82 -4.57 8.62
C THR A 93 -11.75 -3.57 9.78
N GLY A 94 -12.33 -2.38 9.63
CA GLY A 94 -12.23 -1.33 10.63
C GLY A 94 -10.88 -0.63 10.64
N LEU A 95 -9.99 -0.98 9.73
CA LEU A 95 -8.63 -0.43 9.75
C LEU A 95 -8.56 1.02 9.29
N HIS A 96 -9.62 1.53 8.66
CA HIS A 96 -9.65 2.94 8.28
C HIS A 96 -9.52 3.87 9.50
N GLU A 97 -9.80 3.36 10.70
CA GLU A 97 -9.66 4.14 11.94
C GLU A 97 -8.26 4.06 12.52
N HIS A 98 -7.46 3.09 12.08
CA HIS A 98 -6.11 2.88 12.61
C HIS A 98 -5.02 3.39 11.69
N LEU A 99 -5.31 3.50 10.41
CA LEU A 99 -4.34 3.94 9.42
C LEU A 99 -4.57 5.41 9.09
N HIS A 100 -3.52 6.08 8.62
CA HIS A 100 -3.66 7.46 8.18
C HIS A 100 -4.19 7.46 6.76
N VAL A 101 -5.47 7.76 6.61
CA VAL A 101 -6.15 7.77 5.31
C VAL A 101 -6.61 9.18 5.01
N HIS A 102 -6.25 9.65 3.82
CA HIS A 102 -6.62 11.00 3.37
C HIS A 102 -7.38 11.02 2.07
#